data_804641120274e5735d6862c87b01f1ff
#
_entry.id   804641120274e5735d6862c87b01f1ff
#
_cell.length_a   1.000
_cell.length_b   1.000
_cell.length_c   1.000
_cell.angle_alpha   90.00
_cell.angle_beta   90.00
_cell.angle_gamma   90.00
#
_symmetry.space_group_name_H-M   'P 1'
#
loop_
_entity.id
_entity.type
_entity.pdbx_description
1 polymer ?
#
loop_
_entity_poly.entity_id
_entity_poly.type
_entity_poly.pdbx_seq_one_letter_code
_entity_poly.pdbx_strand_id
1 'polypeptide(L)'
;IDSEQVARKIYVKNPTNLYTLQAKAGKEYHIEILFKQRNERATLDFDLGKEVGIDLNLAVKRVMDADVILFAGGISPSLEGEEMPVEVLGFKGGDRTDIELPDVQRDLLKALKKAGKKVVFINYSGSAIGLVPETTTCEAILQAWYPGQAGGTAIVDALWGEYNPGGRLPVTFYKDVNQLPDFEDYSMKGRTYRYMQQQPLFPFGHGLSYTDFTYGEAKLSKNTIAKGENVVLTIPVSNVGQRDGEEVVQVYLRRPGDKEGPRYTLRAFKRVHIPAGKTESVAIPLTGE
;
A
#
# COMPACT_ATOMS: atom_id res chain seq x y z
N ILE A 1 5.99 -12.03 -42.72
CA ILE A 1 6.84 -11.58 -41.62
C ILE A 1 8.19 -12.24 -41.84
N ASP A 2 9.23 -11.46 -41.80
CA ASP A 2 10.58 -11.96 -41.89
C ASP A 2 10.88 -12.79 -40.63
N SER A 3 11.12 -14.10 -40.83
CA SER A 3 11.38 -15.05 -39.73
C SER A 3 12.60 -14.64 -38.87
N GLU A 4 13.55 -13.93 -39.47
CA GLU A 4 14.73 -13.43 -38.80
C GLU A 4 14.40 -12.31 -37.76
N GLN A 5 13.39 -11.49 -38.04
CA GLN A 5 12.96 -10.39 -37.17
C GLN A 5 12.21 -10.90 -35.94
N VAL A 6 11.45 -11.98 -36.06
CA VAL A 6 10.75 -12.63 -34.93
C VAL A 6 11.75 -13.37 -34.03
N ALA A 7 12.71 -14.09 -34.63
CA ALA A 7 13.74 -14.82 -33.89
C ALA A 7 14.58 -13.91 -32.98
N ARG A 8 14.93 -12.71 -33.40
CA ARG A 8 15.73 -11.75 -32.63
C ARG A 8 14.98 -11.22 -31.40
N LYS A 9 13.66 -11.07 -31.45
CA LYS A 9 12.86 -10.56 -30.34
C LYS A 9 12.54 -11.60 -29.24
N ILE A 10 12.45 -12.88 -29.61
CA ILE A 10 12.21 -13.99 -28.68
C ILE A 10 13.45 -14.30 -27.81
N TYR A 11 14.64 -13.83 -28.19
CA TYR A 11 15.86 -14.01 -27.39
C TYR A 11 16.00 -13.06 -26.20
N VAL A 12 15.10 -12.14 -25.99
CA VAL A 12 15.14 -11.25 -24.83
C VAL A 12 14.60 -12.01 -23.61
N LYS A 13 15.39 -12.07 -22.56
CA LYS A 13 15.17 -12.82 -21.31
C LYS A 13 13.98 -12.37 -20.47
N ASN A 14 13.02 -11.69 -21.00
CA ASN A 14 11.92 -11.17 -20.19
C ASN A 14 10.66 -12.03 -20.40
N PRO A 15 10.10 -12.66 -19.34
CA PRO A 15 8.90 -13.47 -19.43
C PRO A 15 7.64 -12.67 -19.81
N THR A 16 7.71 -11.34 -19.82
CA THR A 16 6.60 -10.44 -20.21
C THR A 16 6.78 -9.83 -21.60
N ASN A 17 7.61 -10.41 -22.46
CA ASN A 17 7.80 -9.89 -23.81
C ASN A 17 6.53 -10.00 -24.65
N LEU A 18 5.90 -8.87 -24.86
CA LEU A 18 4.78 -8.70 -25.77
C LEU A 18 5.32 -8.36 -27.17
N TYR A 19 4.95 -9.17 -28.17
CA TYR A 19 5.18 -8.85 -29.56
C TYR A 19 3.86 -8.42 -30.22
N THR A 20 3.78 -7.17 -30.64
CA THR A 20 2.60 -6.64 -31.32
C THR A 20 2.75 -6.75 -32.82
N LEU A 21 1.87 -7.51 -33.46
CA LEU A 21 1.79 -7.65 -34.91
C LEU A 21 0.60 -6.83 -35.41
N GLN A 22 0.84 -5.93 -36.35
CA GLN A 22 -0.22 -5.25 -37.09
C GLN A 22 -0.75 -6.20 -38.20
N ALA A 23 -1.68 -7.06 -37.81
CA ALA A 23 -2.27 -8.03 -38.74
C ALA A 23 -3.20 -7.35 -39.74
N LYS A 24 -3.13 -7.80 -41.00
CA LYS A 24 -4.02 -7.35 -42.08
C LYS A 24 -5.10 -8.40 -42.31
N ALA A 25 -6.33 -7.98 -42.47
CA ALA A 25 -7.45 -8.86 -42.75
C ALA A 25 -7.21 -9.64 -44.04
N GLY A 26 -7.50 -10.94 -44.05
CA GLY A 26 -7.34 -11.83 -45.19
C GLY A 26 -5.90 -12.26 -45.49
N LYS A 27 -4.91 -11.80 -44.71
CA LYS A 27 -3.53 -12.25 -44.86
C LYS A 27 -3.27 -13.42 -43.89
N GLU A 28 -2.67 -14.48 -44.44
CA GLU A 28 -2.20 -15.62 -43.67
C GLU A 28 -0.82 -15.32 -43.11
N TYR A 29 -0.58 -15.70 -41.84
CA TYR A 29 0.69 -15.51 -41.15
C TYR A 29 1.18 -16.85 -40.62
N HIS A 30 2.40 -17.19 -40.93
CA HIS A 30 3.10 -18.34 -40.38
C HIS A 30 3.86 -17.88 -39.12
N ILE A 31 3.60 -18.54 -37.96
CA ILE A 31 4.29 -18.24 -36.72
C ILE A 31 5.12 -19.46 -36.34
N GLU A 32 6.41 -19.27 -36.14
CA GLU A 32 7.34 -20.29 -35.71
C GLU A 32 7.95 -19.85 -34.38
N ILE A 33 7.85 -20.72 -33.35
CA ILE A 33 8.41 -20.47 -32.02
C ILE A 33 9.51 -21.48 -31.77
N LEU A 34 10.75 -21.00 -31.67
CA LEU A 34 11.92 -21.80 -31.34
C LEU A 34 12.27 -21.63 -29.87
N PHE A 35 11.99 -22.62 -29.07
CA PHE A 35 12.33 -22.64 -27.66
C PHE A 35 13.59 -23.44 -27.39
N LYS A 36 14.62 -22.80 -26.82
CA LYS A 36 15.87 -23.44 -26.44
C LYS A 36 16.05 -23.46 -24.95
N GLN A 37 15.92 -24.66 -24.36
CA GLN A 37 16.21 -24.87 -22.95
C GLN A 37 17.70 -24.81 -22.67
N ARG A 38 18.11 -24.09 -21.62
CA ARG A 38 19.50 -24.01 -21.15
C ARG A 38 19.68 -24.47 -19.71
N ASN A 39 18.61 -24.56 -18.93
CA ASN A 39 18.61 -24.91 -17.51
C ASN A 39 17.60 -26.04 -17.23
N GLU A 40 17.64 -26.63 -16.05
CA GLU A 40 16.80 -27.78 -15.66
C GLU A 40 15.30 -27.52 -15.65
N ARG A 41 14.88 -26.26 -15.49
CA ARG A 41 13.47 -25.85 -15.56
C ARG A 41 13.21 -25.08 -16.83
N ALA A 42 12.37 -25.64 -17.68
CA ALA A 42 11.93 -24.99 -18.90
C ALA A 42 10.43 -24.76 -18.83
N THR A 43 10.01 -23.51 -18.96
CA THR A 43 8.61 -23.13 -19.12
C THR A 43 8.50 -22.25 -20.34
N LEU A 44 7.58 -22.60 -21.23
CA LEU A 44 7.18 -21.77 -22.34
C LEU A 44 5.69 -21.47 -22.20
N ASP A 45 5.38 -20.26 -21.77
CA ASP A 45 4.02 -19.75 -21.78
C ASP A 45 3.84 -18.90 -23.04
N PHE A 46 2.89 -19.29 -23.86
CA PHE A 46 2.58 -18.61 -25.10
C PHE A 46 1.09 -18.29 -25.15
N ASP A 47 0.77 -17.02 -25.33
CA ASP A 47 -0.58 -16.54 -25.54
C ASP A 47 -0.67 -15.73 -26.84
N LEU A 48 -1.74 -15.93 -27.58
CA LEU A 48 -2.03 -15.20 -28.80
C LEU A 48 -3.38 -14.52 -28.66
N GLY A 49 -3.37 -13.20 -28.64
CA GLY A 49 -4.57 -12.42 -28.43
C GLY A 49 -4.63 -11.15 -29.26
N LYS A 50 -5.75 -10.48 -29.19
CA LYS A 50 -5.91 -9.13 -29.70
C LYS A 50 -5.89 -8.17 -28.53
N GLU A 51 -5.01 -7.17 -28.59
CA GLU A 51 -5.06 -6.07 -27.65
C GLU A 51 -6.28 -5.19 -27.93
N VAL A 52 -7.13 -5.04 -26.93
CA VAL A 52 -8.32 -4.17 -26.97
C VAL A 52 -8.32 -3.28 -25.74
N GLY A 53 -8.81 -2.06 -25.88
CA GLY A 53 -9.03 -1.18 -24.73
C GLY A 53 -9.99 -1.82 -23.72
N ILE A 54 -9.84 -1.49 -22.45
CA ILE A 54 -10.72 -1.96 -21.39
C ILE A 54 -12.11 -1.33 -21.59
N ASP A 55 -13.14 -2.18 -21.75
CA ASP A 55 -14.52 -1.74 -21.72
C ASP A 55 -15.02 -1.67 -20.29
N LEU A 56 -14.96 -0.49 -19.69
CA LEU A 56 -15.41 -0.23 -18.33
C LEU A 56 -16.90 -0.52 -18.15
N ASN A 57 -17.72 -0.29 -19.18
CA ASN A 57 -19.15 -0.58 -19.09
C ASN A 57 -19.42 -2.09 -19.01
N LEU A 58 -18.66 -2.86 -19.76
CA LEU A 58 -18.74 -4.33 -19.68
C LEU A 58 -18.24 -4.83 -18.32
N ALA A 59 -17.16 -4.27 -17.80
CA ALA A 59 -16.63 -4.62 -16.49
C ALA A 59 -17.66 -4.33 -15.38
N VAL A 60 -18.27 -3.15 -15.39
CA VAL A 60 -19.32 -2.76 -14.45
C VAL A 60 -20.55 -3.68 -14.59
N LYS A 61 -20.99 -3.95 -15.82
CA LYS A 61 -22.14 -4.82 -16.09
C LYS A 61 -21.97 -6.22 -15.49
N ARG A 62 -20.76 -6.77 -15.50
CA ARG A 62 -20.47 -8.12 -14.96
C ARG A 62 -20.65 -8.24 -13.44
N VAL A 63 -20.64 -7.12 -12.73
CA VAL A 63 -20.72 -7.09 -11.26
C VAL A 63 -22.00 -6.38 -10.77
N MET A 64 -22.97 -6.13 -11.66
CA MET A 64 -24.18 -5.40 -11.30
C MET A 64 -25.05 -6.11 -10.25
N ASP A 65 -25.01 -7.43 -10.18
CA ASP A 65 -25.79 -8.22 -9.24
C ASP A 65 -25.12 -8.33 -7.86
N ALA A 66 -23.87 -7.86 -7.70
CA ALA A 66 -23.16 -7.89 -6.43
C ALA A 66 -23.58 -6.71 -5.54
N ASP A 67 -23.79 -6.94 -4.25
CA ASP A 67 -24.09 -5.90 -3.25
C ASP A 67 -22.85 -5.07 -2.90
N VAL A 68 -21.69 -5.73 -2.84
CA VAL A 68 -20.40 -5.14 -2.51
C VAL A 68 -19.33 -5.69 -3.46
N ILE A 69 -18.47 -4.83 -3.92
CA ILE A 69 -17.32 -5.20 -4.76
C ILE A 69 -16.06 -5.19 -3.90
N LEU A 70 -15.36 -6.30 -3.84
CA LEU A 70 -14.00 -6.39 -3.30
C LEU A 70 -13.03 -6.14 -4.45
N PHE A 71 -12.45 -4.97 -4.49
CA PHE A 71 -11.50 -4.58 -5.52
C PHE A 71 -10.07 -4.83 -5.03
N ALA A 72 -9.46 -5.91 -5.51
CA ALA A 72 -8.05 -6.23 -5.26
C ALA A 72 -7.19 -5.54 -6.32
N GLY A 73 -6.50 -4.49 -5.92
CA GLY A 73 -5.70 -3.66 -6.82
C GLY A 73 -4.46 -3.11 -6.13
N GLY A 74 -3.80 -2.17 -6.78
CA GLY A 74 -2.56 -1.57 -6.29
C GLY A 74 -1.44 -1.64 -7.31
N ILE A 75 -0.21 -1.82 -6.86
CA ILE A 75 0.98 -1.84 -7.70
C ILE A 75 1.64 -3.23 -7.62
N SER A 76 1.77 -3.86 -8.78
CA SER A 76 2.45 -5.16 -8.89
C SER A 76 3.97 -5.00 -8.85
N PRO A 77 4.72 -5.94 -8.25
CA PRO A 77 6.18 -5.98 -8.36
C PRO A 77 6.70 -6.09 -9.80
N SER A 78 5.84 -6.44 -10.77
CA SER A 78 6.19 -6.42 -12.20
C SER A 78 6.15 -5.01 -12.81
N LEU A 79 5.61 -4.03 -12.11
CA LEU A 79 5.63 -2.61 -12.49
C LEU A 79 6.68 -1.84 -11.69
N GLU A 80 6.76 -2.09 -10.37
CA GLU A 80 7.67 -1.42 -9.45
C GLU A 80 8.76 -2.40 -9.01
N GLY A 81 9.93 -2.30 -9.63
CA GLY A 81 11.09 -3.14 -9.35
C GLY A 81 12.35 -2.54 -9.97
N GLU A 82 13.49 -2.91 -9.46
CA GLU A 82 14.78 -2.33 -9.81
C GLU A 82 15.21 -2.72 -11.22
N GLU A 83 15.66 -1.74 -12.02
CA GLU A 83 16.23 -1.91 -13.37
C GLU A 83 15.37 -2.75 -14.32
N MET A 84 14.07 -2.54 -14.30
CA MET A 84 13.14 -3.28 -15.16
C MET A 84 12.87 -2.56 -16.48
N PRO A 85 12.64 -3.26 -17.60
CA PRO A 85 12.25 -2.65 -18.87
C PRO A 85 10.77 -2.24 -18.88
N VAL A 86 10.36 -1.41 -17.91
CA VAL A 86 8.99 -0.91 -17.75
C VAL A 86 8.96 0.56 -18.15
N GLU A 87 8.14 0.88 -19.16
CA GLU A 87 7.84 2.24 -19.58
C GLU A 87 6.33 2.39 -19.76
N VAL A 88 5.65 2.60 -18.63
CA VAL A 88 4.21 2.91 -18.59
C VAL A 88 4.00 4.17 -17.80
N LEU A 89 2.85 4.82 -17.95
CA LEU A 89 2.52 6.03 -17.21
C LEU A 89 2.65 5.80 -15.71
N GLY A 90 3.40 6.65 -15.03
CA GLY A 90 3.72 6.54 -13.61
C GLY A 90 4.96 5.70 -13.28
N PHE A 91 5.60 5.05 -14.29
CA PHE A 91 6.78 4.20 -14.10
C PHE A 91 7.79 4.39 -15.24
N LYS A 92 9.06 4.33 -14.89
CA LYS A 92 10.18 4.35 -15.83
C LYS A 92 11.34 3.50 -15.30
N GLY A 93 11.74 2.50 -16.07
CA GLY A 93 12.81 1.59 -15.66
C GLY A 93 12.47 0.74 -14.42
N GLY A 94 11.19 0.64 -14.06
CA GLY A 94 10.71 0.04 -12.82
C GLY A 94 10.59 1.01 -11.65
N ASP A 95 11.16 2.21 -11.74
CA ASP A 95 11.01 3.26 -10.74
C ASP A 95 9.70 4.03 -10.94
N ARG A 96 9.14 4.54 -9.87
CA ARG A 96 7.94 5.38 -9.91
C ARG A 96 8.30 6.81 -10.29
N THR A 97 7.56 7.37 -11.26
CA THR A 97 7.65 8.78 -11.64
C THR A 97 6.59 9.66 -10.97
N ASP A 98 5.56 9.01 -10.38
CA ASP A 98 4.59 9.62 -9.47
C ASP A 98 4.22 8.62 -8.38
N ILE A 99 3.29 8.98 -7.48
CA ILE A 99 2.82 8.11 -6.41
C ILE A 99 1.37 7.66 -6.58
N GLU A 100 0.79 7.92 -7.74
CA GLU A 100 -0.62 7.67 -8.00
C GLU A 100 -0.92 6.18 -8.26
N LEU A 101 -2.17 5.80 -8.02
CA LEU A 101 -2.69 4.50 -8.47
C LEU A 101 -2.78 4.51 -10.01
N PRO A 102 -2.44 3.41 -10.70
CA PRO A 102 -2.59 3.34 -12.16
C PRO A 102 -3.98 3.77 -12.65
N ASP A 103 -4.03 4.65 -13.64
CA ASP A 103 -5.28 5.28 -14.12
C ASP A 103 -6.37 4.28 -14.46
N VAL A 104 -6.01 3.15 -15.05
CA VAL A 104 -6.97 2.10 -15.42
C VAL A 104 -7.74 1.55 -14.21
N GLN A 105 -7.08 1.42 -13.06
CA GLN A 105 -7.72 0.98 -11.82
C GLN A 105 -8.62 2.10 -11.27
N ARG A 106 -8.11 3.32 -11.27
CA ARG A 106 -8.84 4.51 -10.81
C ARG A 106 -10.09 4.76 -11.62
N ASP A 107 -10.04 4.59 -12.94
CA ASP A 107 -11.18 4.76 -13.82
C ASP A 107 -12.24 3.67 -13.61
N LEU A 108 -11.83 2.43 -13.35
CA LEU A 108 -12.76 1.35 -12.97
C LEU A 108 -13.44 1.64 -11.63
N LEU A 109 -12.70 2.09 -10.62
CA LEU A 109 -13.26 2.47 -9.33
C LEU A 109 -14.29 3.60 -9.47
N LYS A 110 -13.98 4.64 -10.26
CA LYS A 110 -14.93 5.72 -10.57
C LYS A 110 -16.18 5.20 -11.30
N ALA A 111 -16.01 4.29 -12.27
CA ALA A 111 -17.13 3.70 -13.00
C ALA A 111 -18.04 2.88 -12.09
N LEU A 112 -17.48 2.07 -11.18
CA LEU A 112 -18.22 1.32 -10.18
C LEU A 112 -18.99 2.24 -9.23
N LYS A 113 -18.35 3.30 -8.72
CA LYS A 113 -19.03 4.31 -7.87
C LYS A 113 -20.16 5.01 -8.61
N LYS A 114 -19.94 5.41 -9.87
CA LYS A 114 -20.98 6.02 -10.73
C LYS A 114 -22.16 5.07 -10.95
N ALA A 115 -21.92 3.78 -11.01
CA ALA A 115 -22.95 2.74 -11.11
C ALA A 115 -23.65 2.43 -9.76
N GLY A 116 -23.34 3.17 -8.69
CA GLY A 116 -23.93 3.01 -7.36
C GLY A 116 -23.42 1.80 -6.58
N LYS A 117 -22.29 1.22 -6.98
CA LYS A 117 -21.69 0.08 -6.29
C LYS A 117 -20.90 0.51 -5.07
N LYS A 118 -21.03 -0.24 -3.98
CA LYS A 118 -20.18 -0.15 -2.80
C LYS A 118 -18.87 -0.89 -3.09
N VAL A 119 -17.74 -0.23 -2.88
CA VAL A 119 -16.42 -0.81 -3.15
C VAL A 119 -15.58 -0.82 -1.90
N VAL A 120 -15.04 -1.98 -1.57
CA VAL A 120 -13.95 -2.15 -0.60
C VAL A 120 -12.66 -2.35 -1.38
N PHE A 121 -11.74 -1.42 -1.26
CA PHE A 121 -10.46 -1.47 -1.95
C PHE A 121 -9.40 -2.15 -1.09
N ILE A 122 -8.88 -3.27 -1.58
CA ILE A 122 -7.76 -4.00 -0.99
C ILE A 122 -6.52 -3.58 -1.76
N ASN A 123 -5.73 -2.69 -1.16
CA ASN A 123 -4.56 -2.09 -1.80
C ASN A 123 -3.32 -2.94 -1.54
N TYR A 124 -2.76 -3.49 -2.60
CA TYR A 124 -1.48 -4.19 -2.61
C TYR A 124 -0.41 -3.25 -3.14
N SER A 125 0.54 -2.88 -2.31
CA SER A 125 1.67 -2.03 -2.71
C SER A 125 2.84 -2.21 -1.75
N GLY A 126 4.07 -2.13 -2.26
CA GLY A 126 5.27 -2.15 -1.43
C GLY A 126 5.59 -0.80 -0.78
N SER A 127 5.01 0.28 -1.31
CA SER A 127 5.23 1.66 -0.90
C SER A 127 3.92 2.42 -0.69
N ALA A 128 3.99 3.63 -0.13
CA ALA A 128 2.83 4.51 -0.01
C ALA A 128 2.35 4.98 -1.39
N ILE A 129 1.03 5.01 -1.56
CA ILE A 129 0.36 5.47 -2.77
C ILE A 129 -0.49 6.71 -2.46
N GLY A 130 -0.61 7.64 -3.40
CA GLY A 130 -1.55 8.75 -3.37
C GLY A 130 -2.96 8.24 -3.64
N LEU A 131 -3.78 8.14 -2.59
CA LEU A 131 -5.12 7.54 -2.63
C LEU A 131 -6.24 8.55 -2.37
N VAL A 132 -6.00 9.84 -2.61
CA VAL A 132 -7.01 10.87 -2.35
C VAL A 132 -8.34 10.58 -3.07
N PRO A 133 -8.37 10.24 -4.37
CA PRO A 133 -9.64 9.90 -5.04
C PRO A 133 -10.32 8.66 -4.43
N GLU A 134 -9.55 7.68 -4.01
CA GLU A 134 -10.06 6.42 -3.48
C GLU A 134 -10.75 6.60 -2.12
N THR A 135 -10.35 7.60 -1.32
CA THR A 135 -11.04 7.93 -0.06
C THR A 135 -12.49 8.40 -0.25
N THR A 136 -12.86 8.82 -1.46
CA THR A 136 -14.22 9.24 -1.80
C THR A 136 -14.96 8.27 -2.71
N THR A 137 -14.23 7.44 -3.46
CA THR A 137 -14.81 6.44 -4.37
C THR A 137 -15.08 5.11 -3.70
N CYS A 138 -14.29 4.75 -2.68
CA CYS A 138 -14.43 3.48 -1.97
C CYS A 138 -15.07 3.68 -0.59
N GLU A 139 -15.83 2.69 -0.12
CA GLU A 139 -16.43 2.70 1.22
C GLU A 139 -15.40 2.36 2.30
N ALA A 140 -14.38 1.56 1.95
CA ALA A 140 -13.26 1.23 2.81
C ALA A 140 -12.00 0.95 1.98
N ILE A 141 -10.83 1.18 2.60
CA ILE A 141 -9.52 0.86 2.03
C ILE A 141 -8.76 -0.01 3.05
N LEU A 142 -8.35 -1.19 2.62
CA LEU A 142 -7.48 -2.08 3.39
C LEU A 142 -6.09 -2.07 2.77
N GLN A 143 -5.09 -1.56 3.51
CA GLN A 143 -3.69 -1.62 3.08
C GLN A 143 -3.13 -3.01 3.39
N ALA A 144 -3.00 -3.83 2.36
CA ALA A 144 -2.57 -5.23 2.47
C ALA A 144 -1.05 -5.42 2.28
N TRP A 145 -0.34 -4.42 1.77
CA TRP A 145 1.08 -4.51 1.40
C TRP A 145 1.32 -5.65 0.38
N TYR A 146 2.45 -6.33 0.46
CA TYR A 146 2.72 -7.60 -0.23
C TYR A 146 2.64 -8.73 0.79
N PRO A 147 1.46 -9.33 1.00
CA PRO A 147 1.27 -10.32 2.04
C PRO A 147 1.95 -11.64 1.67
N GLY A 148 2.31 -12.41 2.71
CA GLY A 148 2.85 -13.75 2.54
C GLY A 148 1.78 -14.81 2.27
N GLN A 149 2.12 -16.07 2.52
CA GLN A 149 1.30 -17.25 2.24
C GLN A 149 -0.13 -17.19 2.82
N ALA A 150 -0.29 -16.65 4.03
CA ALA A 150 -1.59 -16.54 4.71
C ALA A 150 -2.32 -15.22 4.42
N GLY A 151 -1.85 -14.42 3.45
CA GLY A 151 -2.39 -13.08 3.17
C GLY A 151 -3.87 -13.09 2.82
N GLY A 152 -4.32 -14.02 2.00
CA GLY A 152 -5.72 -14.14 1.64
C GLY A 152 -6.62 -14.41 2.85
N THR A 153 -6.22 -15.33 3.73
CA THR A 153 -6.94 -15.64 4.98
C THR A 153 -7.01 -14.39 5.87
N ALA A 154 -5.89 -13.73 6.12
CA ALA A 154 -5.84 -12.54 6.97
C ALA A 154 -6.73 -11.39 6.44
N ILE A 155 -6.79 -11.21 5.13
CA ILE A 155 -7.67 -10.22 4.49
C ILE A 155 -9.13 -10.60 4.69
N VAL A 156 -9.49 -11.86 4.45
CA VAL A 156 -10.86 -12.35 4.64
C VAL A 156 -11.28 -12.22 6.10
N ASP A 157 -10.46 -12.66 7.05
CA ASP A 157 -10.74 -12.55 8.48
C ASP A 157 -10.98 -11.10 8.92
N ALA A 158 -10.20 -10.15 8.39
CA ALA A 158 -10.43 -8.74 8.63
C ALA A 158 -11.75 -8.26 8.01
N LEU A 159 -12.05 -8.60 6.74
CA LEU A 159 -13.24 -8.13 6.06
C LEU A 159 -14.54 -8.68 6.65
N TRP A 160 -14.54 -9.95 7.10
CA TRP A 160 -15.69 -10.59 7.73
C TRP A 160 -15.78 -10.35 9.24
N GLY A 161 -14.75 -9.74 9.81
CA GLY A 161 -14.72 -9.36 11.22
C GLY A 161 -14.38 -10.50 12.17
N GLU A 162 -13.83 -11.60 11.69
CA GLU A 162 -13.23 -12.64 12.52
C GLU A 162 -11.98 -12.12 13.23
N TYR A 163 -11.30 -11.16 12.61
CA TYR A 163 -10.19 -10.42 13.18
C TYR A 163 -10.49 -8.93 13.18
N ASN A 164 -10.26 -8.26 14.31
CA ASN A 164 -10.36 -6.81 14.42
C ASN A 164 -9.00 -6.18 14.05
N PRO A 165 -8.89 -5.41 12.93
CA PRO A 165 -7.63 -4.83 12.50
C PRO A 165 -7.01 -3.92 13.55
N GLY A 166 -5.78 -4.21 13.96
CA GLY A 166 -4.99 -3.41 14.90
C GLY A 166 -3.73 -2.80 14.26
N GLY A 167 -3.56 -2.95 12.94
CA GLY A 167 -2.40 -2.44 12.21
C GLY A 167 -2.32 -0.91 12.19
N ARG A 168 -1.09 -0.40 12.20
CA ARG A 168 -0.81 1.03 12.06
C ARG A 168 0.21 1.22 10.94
N LEU A 169 0.02 2.28 10.12
CA LEU A 169 0.90 2.57 9.00
C LEU A 169 2.34 2.85 9.47
N PRO A 170 3.34 2.12 8.97
CA PRO A 170 4.75 2.33 9.32
C PRO A 170 5.41 3.42 8.48
N VAL A 171 4.66 4.10 7.62
CA VAL A 171 5.11 5.19 6.75
C VAL A 171 4.02 6.24 6.62
N THR A 172 4.41 7.45 6.17
CA THR A 172 3.48 8.53 5.85
C THR A 172 2.92 8.34 4.44
N PHE A 173 1.61 8.37 4.28
CA PHE A 173 0.94 8.38 2.98
C PHE A 173 0.67 9.83 2.58
N TYR A 174 1.34 10.28 1.51
CA TYR A 174 1.17 11.61 0.96
C TYR A 174 -0.12 11.70 0.14
N LYS A 175 -0.63 12.92 -0.07
CA LYS A 175 -1.81 13.15 -0.91
C LYS A 175 -1.48 12.95 -2.38
N ASP A 176 -0.37 13.50 -2.81
CA ASP A 176 0.17 13.44 -4.17
C ASP A 176 1.67 13.73 -4.16
N VAL A 177 2.30 13.66 -5.32
CA VAL A 177 3.74 13.90 -5.48
C VAL A 177 4.17 15.33 -5.14
N ASN A 178 3.25 16.32 -5.21
CA ASN A 178 3.58 17.72 -4.91
C ASN A 178 3.85 17.97 -3.42
N GLN A 179 3.50 17.03 -2.56
CA GLN A 179 3.88 17.07 -1.14
C GLN A 179 5.31 16.62 -0.88
N LEU A 180 6.00 16.05 -1.88
CA LEU A 180 7.39 15.63 -1.78
C LEU A 180 8.33 16.79 -2.17
N PRO A 181 9.45 16.96 -1.49
CA PRO A 181 10.54 17.79 -1.97
C PRO A 181 11.09 17.28 -3.30
N ASP A 182 11.91 18.12 -3.94
CA ASP A 182 12.63 17.74 -5.16
C ASP A 182 13.33 16.38 -5.00
N PHE A 183 13.37 15.60 -6.07
CA PHE A 183 13.96 14.25 -6.05
C PHE A 183 15.46 14.29 -5.70
N GLU A 184 16.18 15.33 -6.13
CA GLU A 184 17.59 15.51 -5.84
C GLU A 184 17.88 16.10 -4.45
N ASP A 185 16.86 16.55 -3.71
CA ASP A 185 16.99 17.00 -2.33
C ASP A 185 17.03 15.80 -1.37
N TYR A 186 18.21 15.39 -0.94
CA TYR A 186 18.41 14.30 0.01
C TYR A 186 18.25 14.71 1.49
N SER A 187 17.90 15.96 1.75
CA SER A 187 17.59 16.39 3.12
C SER A 187 16.28 15.74 3.61
N MET A 188 16.13 15.63 4.93
CA MET A 188 14.86 15.17 5.52
C MET A 188 13.82 16.29 5.64
N LYS A 189 14.17 17.52 5.32
CA LYS A 189 13.31 18.69 5.44
C LYS A 189 12.03 18.51 4.61
N GLY A 190 10.89 18.75 5.22
CA GLY A 190 9.58 18.57 4.56
C GLY A 190 9.15 17.12 4.36
N ARG A 191 9.95 16.12 4.72
CA ARG A 191 9.64 14.69 4.53
C ARG A 191 9.09 14.06 5.80
N THR A 192 8.23 13.09 5.65
CA THR A 192 7.69 12.20 6.68
C THR A 192 7.03 12.94 7.86
N TYR A 193 6.43 12.21 8.79
CA TYR A 193 5.84 12.76 10.01
C TYR A 193 6.80 13.59 10.86
N ARG A 194 8.11 13.34 10.69
CA ARG A 194 9.15 14.02 11.49
C ARG A 194 9.36 15.48 11.10
N TYR A 195 9.27 15.83 9.81
CA TYR A 195 9.62 17.16 9.30
C TYR A 195 8.53 17.81 8.46
N MET A 196 7.55 17.05 7.99
CA MET A 196 6.47 17.56 7.15
C MET A 196 5.57 18.52 7.93
N GLN A 197 5.31 19.69 7.35
CA GLN A 197 4.44 20.72 7.94
C GLN A 197 2.99 20.55 7.48
N GLN A 198 2.82 20.09 6.25
CA GLN A 198 1.51 19.88 5.65
C GLN A 198 0.84 18.63 6.22
N GLN A 199 -0.49 18.61 6.18
CA GLN A 199 -1.27 17.43 6.53
C GLN A 199 -1.16 16.38 5.42
N PRO A 200 -0.60 15.18 5.69
CA PRO A 200 -0.60 14.09 4.70
C PRO A 200 -2.00 13.54 4.47
N LEU A 201 -2.13 12.59 3.56
CA LEU A 201 -3.37 11.82 3.41
C LEU A 201 -3.62 10.96 4.66
N PHE A 202 -2.67 10.09 4.98
CA PHE A 202 -2.66 9.33 6.23
C PHE A 202 -1.30 9.51 6.93
N PRO A 203 -1.29 9.94 8.19
CA PRO A 203 -0.04 10.10 8.91
C PRO A 203 0.59 8.74 9.26
N PHE A 204 1.91 8.75 9.49
CA PHE A 204 2.58 7.63 10.14
C PHE A 204 1.85 7.25 11.44
N GLY A 205 1.69 5.96 11.69
CA GLY A 205 0.98 5.46 12.86
C GLY A 205 -0.55 5.45 12.74
N HIS A 206 -1.11 5.89 11.60
CA HIS A 206 -2.55 5.85 11.33
C HIS A 206 -3.05 4.40 11.15
N GLY A 207 -4.25 4.13 11.63
CA GLY A 207 -4.99 2.91 11.40
C GLY A 207 -6.33 2.95 12.13
N LEU A 208 -7.31 2.24 11.59
CA LEU A 208 -8.64 2.14 12.14
C LEU A 208 -8.83 0.76 12.81
N SER A 209 -9.83 0.67 13.67
CA SER A 209 -10.25 -0.56 14.35
C SER A 209 -11.77 -0.67 14.27
N TYR A 210 -12.30 -1.86 14.49
CA TYR A 210 -13.76 -2.09 14.65
C TYR A 210 -14.25 -1.80 16.06
N THR A 211 -13.38 -1.28 16.93
CA THR A 211 -13.70 -0.80 18.27
C THR A 211 -12.99 0.53 18.53
N ASP A 212 -13.41 1.25 19.55
CA ASP A 212 -12.87 2.54 19.91
C ASP A 212 -12.04 2.46 21.17
N PHE A 213 -10.91 3.19 21.19
CA PHE A 213 -10.03 3.28 22.34
C PHE A 213 -9.94 4.71 22.85
N THR A 214 -9.92 4.85 24.18
CA THR A 214 -9.67 6.13 24.85
C THR A 214 -8.43 6.02 25.73
N TYR A 215 -7.69 7.12 25.82
CA TYR A 215 -6.47 7.21 26.61
C TYR A 215 -6.72 8.04 27.87
N GLY A 216 -6.31 7.51 29.01
CA GLY A 216 -6.32 8.24 30.27
C GLY A 216 -5.08 9.12 30.44
N GLU A 217 -4.85 9.60 31.66
CA GLU A 217 -3.70 10.44 31.99
C GLU A 217 -2.39 9.63 31.97
N ALA A 218 -1.43 10.08 31.18
CA ALA A 218 -0.10 9.48 31.12
C ALA A 218 0.76 9.93 32.31
N LYS A 219 1.48 8.99 32.92
CA LYS A 219 2.37 9.25 34.06
C LYS A 219 3.77 8.73 33.77
N LEU A 220 4.76 9.57 34.07
CA LEU A 220 6.17 9.18 34.03
C LEU A 220 6.62 8.73 35.43
N SER A 221 7.43 7.68 35.51
CA SER A 221 8.01 7.23 36.77
C SER A 221 8.99 8.22 37.37
N LYS A 222 9.57 9.11 36.56
CA LYS A 222 10.45 10.20 36.96
C LYS A 222 10.24 11.40 36.01
N ASN A 223 10.31 12.62 36.53
CA ASN A 223 10.20 13.84 35.73
C ASN A 223 11.56 14.36 35.22
N THR A 224 12.64 13.85 35.79
CA THR A 224 14.01 14.18 35.41
C THR A 224 14.84 12.91 35.40
N ILE A 225 15.63 12.74 34.36
CA ILE A 225 16.55 11.61 34.21
C ILE A 225 17.92 12.11 33.76
N ALA A 226 18.97 11.43 34.21
CA ALA A 226 20.30 11.62 33.70
C ALA A 226 20.47 10.93 32.33
N LYS A 227 21.51 11.31 31.58
CA LYS A 227 21.83 10.60 30.34
C LYS A 227 22.08 9.12 30.60
N GLY A 228 21.43 8.26 29.82
CA GLY A 228 21.49 6.80 29.95
C GLY A 228 20.54 6.20 30.97
N GLU A 229 19.81 7.01 31.75
CA GLU A 229 18.76 6.50 32.62
C GLU A 229 17.47 6.20 31.85
N ASN A 230 16.74 5.21 32.34
CA ASN A 230 15.42 4.84 31.80
C ASN A 230 14.31 5.48 32.61
N VAL A 231 13.22 5.80 31.95
CA VAL A 231 11.96 6.21 32.56
C VAL A 231 10.84 5.33 32.03
N VAL A 232 9.86 5.04 32.84
CA VAL A 232 8.67 4.28 32.42
C VAL A 232 7.49 5.23 32.30
N LEU A 233 6.88 5.22 31.12
CA LEU A 233 5.60 5.87 30.88
C LEU A 233 4.49 4.84 31.16
N THR A 234 3.54 5.20 31.97
CA THR A 234 2.34 4.37 32.23
C THR A 234 1.11 5.16 31.83
N ILE A 235 0.23 4.53 31.04
CA ILE A 235 -0.99 5.15 30.56
C ILE A 235 -2.15 4.14 30.57
N PRO A 236 -3.32 4.49 31.14
CA PRO A 236 -4.53 3.68 31.00
C PRO A 236 -5.07 3.80 29.58
N VAL A 237 -5.39 2.67 28.97
CA VAL A 237 -6.06 2.61 27.67
C VAL A 237 -7.32 1.78 27.82
N SER A 238 -8.46 2.37 27.48
CA SER A 238 -9.77 1.75 27.61
C SER A 238 -10.34 1.44 26.23
N ASN A 239 -10.80 0.22 26.04
CA ASN A 239 -11.65 -0.14 24.93
C ASN A 239 -13.10 0.22 25.30
N VAL A 240 -13.64 1.25 24.66
CA VAL A 240 -15.00 1.76 24.93
C VAL A 240 -16.04 1.22 23.96
N GLY A 241 -15.63 0.38 23.00
CA GLY A 241 -16.53 -0.28 22.08
C GLY A 241 -17.01 -1.65 22.57
N GLN A 242 -17.64 -2.39 21.67
CA GLN A 242 -18.31 -3.67 21.97
C GLN A 242 -17.56 -4.90 21.46
N ARG A 243 -16.39 -4.71 20.89
CA ARG A 243 -15.53 -5.79 20.35
C ARG A 243 -14.16 -5.74 21.02
N ASP A 244 -13.60 -6.89 21.25
CA ASP A 244 -12.19 -7.00 21.63
C ASP A 244 -11.31 -6.40 20.53
N GLY A 245 -10.22 -5.79 20.92
CA GLY A 245 -9.32 -5.19 19.93
C GLY A 245 -7.90 -5.04 20.43
N GLU A 246 -7.02 -4.75 19.49
CA GLU A 246 -5.63 -4.46 19.79
C GLU A 246 -5.33 -3.00 19.47
N GLU A 247 -4.72 -2.32 20.43
CA GLU A 247 -4.25 -0.96 20.26
C GLU A 247 -2.72 -0.92 20.22
N VAL A 248 -2.17 -0.09 19.34
CA VAL A 248 -0.73 0.19 19.29
C VAL A 248 -0.47 1.54 19.93
N VAL A 249 -0.17 1.53 21.22
CA VAL A 249 0.22 2.74 21.95
C VAL A 249 1.56 3.23 21.47
N GLN A 250 1.62 4.46 20.95
CA GLN A 250 2.80 5.05 20.34
C GLN A 250 3.26 6.24 21.19
N VAL A 251 4.53 6.27 21.53
CA VAL A 251 5.13 7.34 22.34
C VAL A 251 6.08 8.17 21.50
N TYR A 252 5.73 9.43 21.36
CA TYR A 252 6.52 10.40 20.58
C TYR A 252 7.20 11.42 21.49
N LEU A 253 8.47 11.67 21.21
CA LEU A 253 9.24 12.71 21.87
C LEU A 253 9.31 13.95 20.99
N ARG A 254 9.05 15.10 21.58
CA ARG A 254 9.30 16.42 21.01
C ARG A 254 10.35 17.14 21.85
N ARG A 255 11.29 17.82 21.18
CA ARG A 255 12.24 18.69 21.83
C ARG A 255 11.81 20.15 21.67
N PRO A 256 11.23 20.79 22.71
CA PRO A 256 10.87 22.20 22.64
C PRO A 256 12.10 23.07 22.38
N GLY A 257 11.99 24.06 21.48
CA GLY A 257 13.08 24.98 21.17
C GLY A 257 14.06 24.51 20.08
N ASP A 258 14.04 23.25 19.68
CA ASP A 258 14.82 22.76 18.54
C ASP A 258 14.05 23.07 17.24
N LYS A 259 14.48 24.13 16.54
CA LYS A 259 13.82 24.61 15.31
C LYS A 259 14.22 23.82 14.06
N GLU A 260 15.38 23.20 14.08
CA GLU A 260 15.96 22.47 12.94
C GLU A 260 15.75 20.95 13.07
N GLY A 261 15.50 20.46 14.27
CA GLY A 261 15.25 19.05 14.53
C GLY A 261 13.83 18.60 14.17
N PRO A 262 13.56 17.32 14.34
CA PRO A 262 12.25 16.74 14.02
C PRO A 262 11.15 17.32 14.91
N ARG A 263 9.99 17.54 14.34
CA ARG A 263 8.77 17.99 15.07
C ARG A 263 8.44 17.06 16.22
N TYR A 264 8.54 15.77 15.99
CA TYR A 264 8.45 14.69 16.97
C TYR A 264 9.06 13.42 16.39
N THR A 265 9.47 12.52 17.27
CA THR A 265 10.11 11.25 16.90
C THR A 265 9.48 10.12 17.70
N LEU A 266 9.04 9.04 17.04
CA LEU A 266 8.63 7.82 17.71
C LEU A 266 9.82 7.26 18.52
N ARG A 267 9.62 7.08 19.82
CA ARG A 267 10.64 6.55 20.73
C ARG A 267 10.33 5.16 21.23
N ALA A 268 9.06 4.87 21.38
CA ALA A 268 8.61 3.53 21.77
C ALA A 268 7.19 3.29 21.29
N PHE A 269 6.82 2.03 21.19
CA PHE A 269 5.44 1.60 21.00
C PHE A 269 5.20 0.27 21.67
N LYS A 270 3.94 0.00 21.96
CA LYS A 270 3.52 -1.28 22.53
C LYS A 270 2.14 -1.66 21.99
N ARG A 271 2.04 -2.85 21.43
CA ARG A 271 0.76 -3.44 21.05
C ARG A 271 0.16 -4.15 22.25
N VAL A 272 -1.10 -3.87 22.53
CA VAL A 272 -1.83 -4.43 23.67
C VAL A 272 -3.22 -4.90 23.24
N HIS A 273 -3.61 -6.07 23.70
CA HIS A 273 -4.97 -6.57 23.56
C HIS A 273 -5.83 -6.04 24.69
N ILE A 274 -6.98 -5.45 24.37
CA ILE A 274 -7.90 -4.87 25.34
C ILE A 274 -9.31 -5.41 25.04
N PRO A 275 -9.86 -6.26 25.93
CA PRO A 275 -11.22 -6.76 25.78
C PRO A 275 -12.25 -5.62 25.81
N ALA A 276 -13.41 -5.84 25.18
CA ALA A 276 -14.50 -4.88 25.13
C ALA A 276 -14.90 -4.40 26.55
N GLY A 277 -15.03 -3.10 26.72
CA GLY A 277 -15.38 -2.46 27.99
C GLY A 277 -14.32 -2.55 29.09
N LYS A 278 -13.08 -2.98 28.77
CA LYS A 278 -11.99 -3.07 29.75
C LYS A 278 -10.96 -1.96 29.56
N THR A 279 -10.20 -1.74 30.63
CA THR A 279 -9.09 -0.80 30.68
C THR A 279 -7.82 -1.54 31.07
N GLU A 280 -6.77 -1.33 30.28
CA GLU A 280 -5.43 -1.86 30.54
C GLU A 280 -4.47 -0.73 30.91
N SER A 281 -3.66 -0.95 31.95
CA SER A 281 -2.59 -0.03 32.32
C SER A 281 -1.32 -0.38 31.56
N VAL A 282 -1.01 0.39 30.53
CA VAL A 282 0.08 0.12 29.60
C VAL A 282 1.35 0.79 30.09
N ALA A 283 2.34 -0.01 30.49
CA ALA A 283 3.67 0.48 30.85
C ALA A 283 4.64 0.32 29.67
N ILE A 284 5.34 1.39 29.32
CA ILE A 284 6.28 1.48 28.20
C ILE A 284 7.61 2.06 28.70
N PRO A 285 8.69 1.27 28.69
CA PRO A 285 10.01 1.78 29.02
C PRO A 285 10.54 2.70 27.91
N LEU A 286 11.09 3.83 28.31
CA LEU A 286 11.78 4.78 27.43
C LEU A 286 13.23 4.83 27.85
N THR A 287 14.13 4.55 26.90
CA THR A 287 15.58 4.62 27.13
C THR A 287 16.09 6.04 26.99
N GLY A 288 17.02 6.42 27.84
CA GLY A 288 17.61 7.78 27.87
C GLY A 288 18.73 8.01 26.85
N GLU A 289 18.79 7.21 25.75
CA GLU A 289 19.76 7.37 24.65
C GLU A 289 19.35 8.47 23.67
#